data_8bde2b403bf62577ff87c367d11dac0d
#
_entry.id   8bde2b403bf62577ff87c367d11dac0d
#
_cell.length_a   1.000
_cell.length_b   1.000
_cell.length_c   1.000
_cell.angle_alpha   90.00
_cell.angle_beta   90.00
_cell.angle_gamma   90.00
#
_symmetry.space_group_name_H-M   'P 1'
#
loop_
_entity.id
_entity.type
_entity.pdbx_description
1 polymer ?
#
loop_
_entity_poly.entity_id
_entity_poly.type
_entity_poly.pdbx_seq_one_letter_code
_entity_poly.pdbx_strand_id
1 'polypeptide(L)'
;EILRCLVGSEMCIRDSYISVYGKNVLDSEIMAKIAKNLTELIGHTPLMELAEYSRKYGLKRNIVAKLESFNPAGSVKDRVAFAMIEDAEARGALNPGATIIEPTSGNTGVGLAMVATIKGYHLILTMPETMSVERRNLLKALGAEIVLTDGLAGMAGSIAKAKELRDAIPGAVILQQFENPSNAKAHEHTTGEEIWTDTDGKVTVFVAGVGTGGTVCGVARALKKHNPDVYVVAVEPASSPVLEGGEDAPHRIQGLSLIHI
;
A
#
# COMPACT_ATOMS: atom_id res chain seq x y z
N GLU A 1 -31.26 25.69 -4.25
CA GLU A 1 -30.06 26.58 -4.27
C GLU A 1 -28.75 25.82 -4.40
N ILE A 2 -28.60 24.70 -3.74
CA ILE A 2 -27.37 23.85 -3.83
C ILE A 2 -27.15 23.30 -5.24
N LEU A 3 -28.22 22.92 -5.95
CA LEU A 3 -28.14 22.48 -7.35
C LEU A 3 -27.70 23.58 -8.34
N ARG A 4 -27.95 24.84 -8.04
CA ARG A 4 -27.52 25.97 -8.89
C ARG A 4 -26.04 26.29 -8.77
N CYS A 5 -25.41 26.01 -7.64
CA CYS A 5 -23.96 26.17 -7.46
C CYS A 5 -23.12 25.14 -8.19
N LEU A 6 -23.71 23.99 -8.55
CA LEU A 6 -22.99 22.89 -9.21
C LEU A 6 -23.07 22.96 -10.75
N VAL A 7 -23.88 23.84 -11.33
CA VAL A 7 -24.12 23.94 -12.77
C VAL A 7 -23.25 25.01 -13.47
N GLY A 8 -22.43 25.73 -12.73
CA GLY A 8 -21.66 26.87 -13.27
C GLY A 8 -20.17 26.65 -13.47
N SER A 9 -19.61 25.50 -13.16
CA SER A 9 -18.21 25.19 -13.46
C SER A 9 -18.13 23.89 -14.26
N GLU A 10 -17.31 23.86 -15.29
CA GLU A 10 -17.12 22.74 -16.22
C GLU A 10 -16.53 21.44 -15.58
N MET A 11 -16.77 21.21 -14.30
CA MET A 11 -16.40 19.97 -13.64
C MET A 11 -17.63 19.13 -13.39
N CYS A 12 -18.04 18.36 -14.42
CA CYS A 12 -18.97 17.27 -14.26
C CYS A 12 -18.40 16.23 -13.31
N ILE A 13 -18.74 16.31 -12.02
CA ILE A 13 -18.67 15.13 -11.16
C ILE A 13 -19.88 14.27 -11.54
N ARG A 14 -19.73 13.44 -12.57
CA ARG A 14 -20.62 12.31 -12.82
C ARG A 14 -20.36 11.32 -11.70
N ASP A 15 -21.40 10.86 -11.05
CA ASP A 15 -21.50 9.61 -10.27
C ASP A 15 -21.41 9.63 -8.75
N SER A 16 -21.68 10.73 -8.04
CA SER A 16 -22.06 10.57 -6.64
C SER A 16 -23.05 11.65 -6.19
N TYR A 17 -24.33 11.30 -6.18
CA TYR A 17 -25.34 12.11 -5.54
C TYR A 17 -25.40 11.76 -4.06
N ILE A 18 -24.90 12.66 -3.19
CA ILE A 18 -25.18 12.61 -1.77
C ILE A 18 -26.35 13.55 -1.52
N SER A 19 -27.55 12.99 -1.32
CA SER A 19 -28.71 13.76 -0.85
C SER A 19 -28.70 13.76 0.68
N VAL A 20 -28.37 14.90 1.29
CA VAL A 20 -28.48 15.07 2.74
C VAL A 20 -29.89 15.60 3.02
N TYR A 21 -30.79 14.71 3.40
CA TYR A 21 -32.08 15.09 3.96
C TYR A 21 -31.94 15.48 5.43
N GLY A 22 -32.74 16.47 5.84
CA GLY A 22 -32.65 17.21 7.09
C GLY A 22 -32.46 16.37 8.37
N LYS A 23 -32.18 17.05 9.46
CA LYS A 23 -31.68 16.60 10.77
C LYS A 23 -32.33 15.37 11.46
N ASN A 24 -33.36 14.77 10.87
CA ASN A 24 -34.15 13.70 11.51
C ASN A 24 -34.11 12.34 10.79
N VAL A 25 -33.20 12.11 9.80
CA VAL A 25 -33.24 10.88 8.99
C VAL A 25 -31.91 10.12 8.98
N LEU A 26 -30.91 10.54 9.74
CA LEU A 26 -29.71 9.75 9.91
C LEU A 26 -29.87 8.85 11.14
N ASP A 27 -30.55 7.71 10.96
CA ASP A 27 -30.49 6.62 11.93
C ASP A 27 -29.04 6.22 12.17
N SER A 28 -28.70 5.92 13.41
CA SER A 28 -27.37 5.50 13.85
C SER A 28 -26.81 4.34 13.02
N GLU A 29 -27.66 3.51 12.42
CA GLU A 29 -27.28 2.41 11.53
C GLU A 29 -26.79 2.84 10.16
N ILE A 30 -27.30 3.94 9.59
CA ILE A 30 -26.81 4.48 8.31
C ILE A 30 -25.46 5.17 8.52
N MET A 31 -25.32 5.88 9.64
CA MET A 31 -24.05 6.54 10.01
C MET A 31 -22.91 5.51 10.25
N ALA A 32 -23.24 4.32 10.74
CA ALA A 32 -22.26 3.27 11.00
C ALA A 32 -21.55 2.73 9.75
N LYS A 33 -22.10 2.99 8.55
CA LYS A 33 -21.51 2.57 7.26
C LYS A 33 -20.76 3.69 6.52
N ILE A 34 -20.74 4.90 7.06
CA ILE A 34 -20.07 6.05 6.44
C ILE A 34 -18.64 6.13 6.97
N ALA A 35 -17.66 5.92 6.10
CA ALA A 35 -16.26 6.09 6.44
C ALA A 35 -15.94 7.56 6.76
N LYS A 36 -15.25 7.81 7.84
CA LYS A 36 -14.87 9.16 8.30
C LYS A 36 -13.68 9.71 7.53
N ASN A 37 -12.83 8.83 7.04
CA ASN A 37 -11.66 9.18 6.24
C ASN A 37 -11.21 7.97 5.40
N LEU A 38 -10.22 8.19 4.51
CA LEU A 38 -9.76 7.16 3.58
C LEU A 38 -9.07 5.97 4.27
N THR A 39 -8.55 6.11 5.49
CA THR A 39 -7.90 4.97 6.16
C THR A 39 -8.88 3.87 6.54
N GLU A 40 -10.17 4.21 6.76
CA GLU A 40 -11.23 3.24 7.02
C GLU A 40 -11.66 2.45 5.77
N LEU A 41 -11.22 2.88 4.59
CA LEU A 41 -11.47 2.20 3.31
C LEU A 41 -10.31 1.32 2.85
N ILE A 42 -9.23 1.26 3.62
CA ILE A 42 -8.08 0.41 3.30
C ILE A 42 -8.44 -1.06 3.55
N GLY A 43 -8.12 -1.90 2.59
CA GLY A 43 -8.43 -3.33 2.67
C GLY A 43 -9.81 -3.68 2.12
N HIS A 44 -10.31 -4.85 2.51
CA HIS A 44 -11.57 -5.39 1.99
C HIS A 44 -11.68 -5.34 0.47
N THR A 45 -10.54 -5.51 -0.21
CA THR A 45 -10.45 -5.44 -1.66
C THR A 45 -11.12 -6.67 -2.29
N PRO A 46 -11.78 -6.54 -3.45
CA PRO A 46 -12.48 -7.66 -4.05
C PRO A 46 -11.54 -8.73 -4.60
N LEU A 47 -12.04 -9.96 -4.64
CA LEU A 47 -11.50 -11.04 -5.46
C LEU A 47 -12.23 -11.05 -6.80
N MET A 48 -11.49 -11.24 -7.89
CA MET A 48 -12.04 -11.35 -9.25
C MET A 48 -11.58 -12.64 -9.91
N GLU A 49 -12.52 -13.42 -10.41
CA GLU A 49 -12.22 -14.62 -11.19
C GLU A 49 -11.69 -14.24 -12.58
N LEU A 50 -10.58 -14.84 -13.00
CA LEU A 50 -9.98 -14.67 -14.32
C LEU A 50 -10.47 -15.73 -15.30
N ALA A 51 -11.79 -15.83 -15.49
CA ALA A 51 -12.44 -16.88 -16.26
C ALA A 51 -11.96 -16.94 -17.72
N GLU A 52 -11.85 -15.78 -18.39
CA GLU A 52 -11.37 -15.70 -19.77
C GLU A 52 -9.91 -16.15 -19.91
N TYR A 53 -9.07 -15.79 -18.94
CA TYR A 53 -7.68 -16.25 -18.92
C TYR A 53 -7.62 -17.77 -18.74
N SER A 54 -8.37 -18.31 -17.80
CA SER A 54 -8.43 -19.74 -17.52
C SER A 54 -8.90 -20.52 -18.75
N ARG A 55 -9.92 -20.02 -19.44
CA ARG A 55 -10.44 -20.62 -20.69
C ARG A 55 -9.41 -20.57 -21.83
N LYS A 56 -8.77 -19.42 -22.04
CA LYS A 56 -7.77 -19.21 -23.11
C LYS A 56 -6.59 -20.17 -23.00
N TYR A 57 -6.16 -20.46 -21.77
CA TYR A 57 -5.01 -21.33 -21.52
C TYR A 57 -5.37 -22.76 -21.10
N GLY A 58 -6.66 -23.13 -21.19
CA GLY A 58 -7.14 -24.49 -20.89
C GLY A 58 -6.86 -24.92 -19.44
N LEU A 59 -6.90 -23.98 -18.49
CA LEU A 59 -6.58 -24.27 -17.09
C LEU A 59 -7.71 -25.08 -16.44
N LYS A 60 -7.32 -26.11 -15.69
CA LYS A 60 -8.27 -26.99 -14.98
C LYS A 60 -8.80 -26.39 -13.66
N ARG A 61 -8.23 -25.30 -13.21
CA ARG A 61 -8.58 -24.62 -11.95
C ARG A 61 -8.85 -23.15 -12.22
N ASN A 62 -9.75 -22.58 -11.48
CA ASN A 62 -10.04 -21.16 -11.54
C ASN A 62 -8.88 -20.37 -10.94
N ILE A 63 -8.46 -19.31 -11.62
CA ILE A 63 -7.54 -18.31 -11.10
C ILE A 63 -8.37 -17.14 -10.60
N VAL A 64 -8.07 -16.69 -9.40
CA VAL A 64 -8.70 -15.54 -8.75
C VAL A 64 -7.63 -14.50 -8.44
N ALA A 65 -7.89 -13.25 -8.79
CA ALA A 65 -7.01 -12.13 -8.51
C ALA A 65 -7.55 -11.28 -7.33
N LYS A 66 -6.72 -11.02 -6.33
CA LYS A 66 -6.99 -10.04 -5.27
C LYS A 66 -6.67 -8.66 -5.80
N LEU A 67 -7.66 -7.78 -5.95
CA LEU A 67 -7.53 -6.49 -6.64
C LEU A 67 -7.10 -5.39 -5.68
N GLU A 68 -5.83 -5.34 -5.32
CA GLU A 68 -5.27 -4.35 -4.40
C GLU A 68 -5.24 -2.91 -4.96
N SER A 69 -5.52 -2.72 -6.25
CA SER A 69 -5.76 -1.40 -6.85
C SER A 69 -7.05 -0.71 -6.37
N PHE A 70 -7.92 -1.44 -5.67
CA PHE A 70 -9.13 -0.89 -5.05
C PHE A 70 -8.89 -0.24 -3.69
N ASN A 71 -7.67 -0.32 -3.14
CA ASN A 71 -7.31 0.49 -1.99
C ASN A 71 -7.34 2.00 -2.35
N PRO A 72 -7.60 2.91 -1.40
CA PRO A 72 -7.81 4.34 -1.64
C PRO A 72 -6.68 5.05 -2.40
N ALA A 73 -5.42 4.72 -2.11
CA ALA A 73 -4.27 5.25 -2.84
C ALA A 73 -3.81 4.32 -3.99
N GLY A 74 -4.60 3.29 -4.32
CA GLY A 74 -4.50 2.46 -5.50
C GLY A 74 -3.49 1.32 -5.43
N SER A 75 -3.04 0.89 -4.26
CA SER A 75 -2.12 -0.23 -4.15
C SER A 75 -2.17 -0.99 -2.83
N VAL A 76 -1.57 -2.19 -2.83
CA VAL A 76 -1.33 -2.99 -1.62
C VAL A 76 -0.54 -2.26 -0.53
N LYS A 77 0.21 -1.21 -0.89
CA LYS A 77 1.04 -0.48 0.06
C LYS A 77 0.26 0.45 0.99
N ASP A 78 -0.99 0.71 0.71
CA ASP A 78 -1.89 1.44 1.61
C ASP A 78 -2.02 0.70 2.94
N ARG A 79 -2.16 -0.64 2.89
CA ARG A 79 -2.20 -1.51 4.09
C ARG A 79 -0.89 -1.42 4.88
N VAL A 80 0.23 -1.48 4.19
CA VAL A 80 1.56 -1.46 4.82
C VAL A 80 1.83 -0.09 5.46
N ALA A 81 1.54 1.00 4.74
CA ALA A 81 1.72 2.36 5.23
C ALA A 81 0.88 2.62 6.49
N PHE A 82 -0.39 2.22 6.46
CA PHE A 82 -1.29 2.35 7.60
C PHE A 82 -0.79 1.55 8.81
N ALA A 83 -0.48 0.27 8.61
CA ALA A 83 -0.02 -0.60 9.70
C ALA A 83 1.31 -0.16 10.32
N MET A 84 2.26 0.34 9.52
CA MET A 84 3.54 0.84 10.05
C MET A 84 3.36 2.10 10.89
N ILE A 85 2.46 3.00 10.50
CA ILE A 85 2.16 4.22 11.28
C ILE A 85 1.42 3.85 12.56
N GLU A 86 0.36 3.03 12.50
CA GLU A 86 -0.39 2.56 13.67
C GLU A 86 0.51 1.84 14.70
N ASP A 87 1.40 0.97 14.22
CA ASP A 87 2.35 0.28 15.11
C ASP A 87 3.36 1.25 15.75
N ALA A 88 3.85 2.24 15.00
CA ALA A 88 4.76 3.25 15.54
C ALA A 88 4.09 4.13 16.60
N GLU A 89 2.81 4.50 16.38
CA GLU A 89 1.97 5.19 17.38
C GLU A 89 1.77 4.32 18.63
N ALA A 90 1.36 3.07 18.44
CA ALA A 90 1.07 2.13 19.55
C ALA A 90 2.30 1.87 20.43
N ARG A 91 3.49 1.87 19.84
CA ARG A 91 4.77 1.72 20.57
C ARG A 91 5.28 3.02 21.18
N GLY A 92 4.62 4.16 20.98
CA GLY A 92 5.08 5.47 21.39
C GLY A 92 6.33 5.96 20.67
N ALA A 93 6.67 5.36 19.53
CA ALA A 93 7.79 5.77 18.69
C ALA A 93 7.45 6.97 17.81
N LEU A 94 6.16 7.18 17.51
CA LEU A 94 5.65 8.27 16.69
C LEU A 94 4.66 9.10 17.50
N ASN A 95 5.07 10.32 17.87
CA ASN A 95 4.24 11.26 18.61
C ASN A 95 3.34 12.07 17.65
N PRO A 96 2.17 12.57 18.10
CA PRO A 96 1.33 13.45 17.29
C PRO A 96 2.10 14.63 16.69
N GLY A 97 1.96 14.87 15.39
CA GLY A 97 2.65 15.93 14.66
C GLY A 97 4.14 15.69 14.37
N ALA A 98 4.67 14.51 14.70
CA ALA A 98 6.06 14.16 14.39
C ALA A 98 6.32 14.09 12.89
N THR A 99 7.61 14.07 12.53
CA THR A 99 8.04 13.90 11.14
C THR A 99 8.33 12.44 10.85
N ILE A 100 7.69 11.92 9.81
CA ILE A 100 7.98 10.62 9.22
C ILE A 100 8.93 10.82 8.05
N ILE A 101 9.97 10.02 7.97
CA ILE A 101 10.92 10.03 6.84
C ILE A 101 10.95 8.63 6.25
N GLU A 102 10.89 8.50 4.92
CA GLU A 102 11.02 7.20 4.26
C GLU A 102 11.79 7.32 2.95
N PRO A 103 12.84 6.49 2.74
CA PRO A 103 13.53 6.43 1.47
C PRO A 103 12.73 5.59 0.47
N THR A 104 11.84 6.22 -0.28
CA THR A 104 11.00 5.53 -1.26
C THR A 104 10.46 6.47 -2.32
N SER A 105 10.37 5.98 -3.55
CA SER A 105 9.71 6.66 -4.67
C SER A 105 8.49 5.89 -5.20
N GLY A 106 8.21 4.73 -4.59
CA GLY A 106 7.18 3.82 -5.05
C GLY A 106 5.82 3.99 -4.35
N ASN A 107 5.00 2.96 -4.47
CA ASN A 107 3.63 2.95 -3.91
C ASN A 107 3.61 3.07 -2.37
N THR A 108 4.69 2.68 -1.69
CA THR A 108 4.81 2.90 -0.24
C THR A 108 4.79 4.39 0.08
N GLY A 109 5.51 5.22 -0.69
CA GLY A 109 5.47 6.67 -0.53
C GLY A 109 4.08 7.27 -0.75
N VAL A 110 3.31 6.73 -1.71
CA VAL A 110 1.94 7.16 -1.98
C VAL A 110 1.02 6.81 -0.80
N GLY A 111 1.08 5.57 -0.32
CA GLY A 111 0.31 5.15 0.86
C GLY A 111 0.67 5.94 2.12
N LEU A 112 1.98 6.16 2.37
CA LEU A 112 2.45 6.97 3.49
C LEU A 112 1.98 8.43 3.39
N ALA A 113 2.00 9.03 2.19
CA ALA A 113 1.56 10.41 2.00
C ALA A 113 0.06 10.56 2.32
N MET A 114 -0.77 9.62 1.85
CA MET A 114 -2.19 9.60 2.19
C MET A 114 -2.42 9.47 3.69
N VAL A 115 -1.83 8.47 4.33
CA VAL A 115 -2.05 8.20 5.76
C VAL A 115 -1.49 9.31 6.64
N ALA A 116 -0.27 9.78 6.37
CA ALA A 116 0.38 10.85 7.12
C ALA A 116 -0.44 12.15 7.08
N THR A 117 -0.95 12.52 5.89
CA THR A 117 -1.81 13.71 5.74
C THR A 117 -3.10 13.58 6.55
N ILE A 118 -3.77 12.43 6.53
CA ILE A 118 -5.00 12.19 7.29
C ILE A 118 -4.74 12.25 8.80
N LYS A 119 -3.62 11.72 9.26
CA LYS A 119 -3.26 11.66 10.69
C LYS A 119 -2.53 12.91 11.20
N GLY A 120 -2.22 13.88 10.32
CA GLY A 120 -1.57 15.14 10.68
C GLY A 120 -0.06 15.02 10.93
N TYR A 121 0.61 14.07 10.30
CA TYR A 121 2.06 13.93 10.32
C TYR A 121 2.72 14.69 9.17
N HIS A 122 3.90 15.25 9.44
CA HIS A 122 4.79 15.74 8.38
C HIS A 122 5.53 14.56 7.75
N LEU A 123 5.46 14.43 6.42
CA LEU A 123 6.13 13.35 5.70
C LEU A 123 7.21 13.89 4.79
N ILE A 124 8.42 13.39 4.94
CA ILE A 124 9.57 13.63 4.05
C ILE A 124 9.91 12.34 3.32
N LEU A 125 9.90 12.38 1.99
CA LEU A 125 10.31 11.27 1.15
C LEU A 125 11.64 11.58 0.49
N THR A 126 12.64 10.73 0.69
CA THR A 126 13.92 10.85 -0.01
C THR A 126 13.95 9.91 -1.21
N MET A 127 14.36 10.43 -2.36
CA MET A 127 14.40 9.65 -3.60
C MET A 127 15.43 10.20 -4.60
N PRO A 128 15.97 9.35 -5.50
CA PRO A 128 16.87 9.82 -6.55
C PRO A 128 16.19 10.83 -7.47
N GLU A 129 16.93 11.81 -7.94
CA GLU A 129 16.44 12.82 -8.89
C GLU A 129 16.04 12.24 -10.26
N THR A 130 16.41 10.99 -10.55
CA THR A 130 16.01 10.24 -11.73
C THR A 130 14.53 9.82 -11.72
N MET A 131 13.85 9.96 -10.56
CA MET A 131 12.42 9.66 -10.49
C MET A 131 11.58 10.62 -11.32
N SER A 132 10.53 10.09 -11.96
CA SER A 132 9.69 10.87 -12.89
C SER A 132 9.03 12.07 -12.22
N VAL A 133 8.84 13.13 -13.00
CA VAL A 133 8.22 14.37 -12.53
C VAL A 133 6.78 14.13 -12.09
N GLU A 134 6.05 13.26 -12.80
CA GLU A 134 4.67 12.88 -12.49
C GLU A 134 4.58 12.25 -11.11
N ARG A 135 5.51 11.35 -10.76
CA ARG A 135 5.58 10.71 -9.45
C ARG A 135 5.84 11.73 -8.35
N ARG A 136 6.79 12.63 -8.57
CA ARG A 136 7.11 13.72 -7.62
C ARG A 136 5.90 14.64 -7.41
N ASN A 137 5.20 15.01 -8.49
CA ASN A 137 4.02 15.87 -8.41
C ASN A 137 2.86 15.18 -7.67
N LEU A 138 2.63 13.88 -7.92
CA LEU A 138 1.62 13.11 -7.19
C LEU A 138 1.90 13.12 -5.68
N LEU A 139 3.13 12.81 -5.28
CA LEU A 139 3.50 12.76 -3.86
C LEU A 139 3.38 14.13 -3.17
N LYS A 140 3.78 15.21 -3.87
CA LYS A 140 3.58 16.60 -3.37
C LYS A 140 2.10 16.96 -3.25
N ALA A 141 1.29 16.57 -4.21
CA ALA A 141 -0.16 16.80 -4.16
C ALA A 141 -0.84 16.07 -3.00
N LEU A 142 -0.27 14.95 -2.57
CA LEU A 142 -0.69 14.19 -1.39
C LEU A 142 -0.11 14.74 -0.07
N GLY A 143 0.64 15.86 -0.10
CA GLY A 143 1.15 16.52 1.09
C GLY A 143 2.57 16.14 1.52
N ALA A 144 3.29 15.30 0.75
CA ALA A 144 4.65 14.93 1.10
C ALA A 144 5.67 16.00 0.67
N GLU A 145 6.64 16.28 1.54
CA GLU A 145 7.88 16.95 1.18
C GLU A 145 8.82 15.97 0.48
N ILE A 146 9.49 16.42 -0.59
CA ILE A 146 10.40 15.57 -1.36
C ILE A 146 11.80 16.14 -1.29
N VAL A 147 12.73 15.30 -0.83
CA VAL A 147 14.17 15.57 -0.85
C VAL A 147 14.81 14.70 -1.93
N LEU A 148 15.31 15.34 -2.97
CA LEU A 148 16.00 14.66 -4.06
C LEU A 148 17.44 14.38 -3.70
N THR A 149 17.95 13.22 -4.10
CA THR A 149 19.33 12.79 -3.92
C THR A 149 19.98 12.55 -5.29
N ASP A 150 21.30 12.51 -5.33
CA ASP A 150 22.06 12.25 -6.54
C ASP A 150 21.56 10.96 -7.22
N GLY A 151 21.25 11.07 -8.49
CA GLY A 151 20.77 9.95 -9.31
C GLY A 151 21.77 8.80 -9.42
N LEU A 152 23.08 9.10 -9.42
CA LEU A 152 24.14 8.08 -9.48
C LEU A 152 24.26 7.29 -8.18
N ALA A 153 23.91 7.89 -7.04
CA ALA A 153 23.89 7.20 -5.74
C ALA A 153 22.66 6.28 -5.56
N GLY A 154 21.66 6.37 -6.45
CA GLY A 154 20.48 5.53 -6.44
C GLY A 154 19.74 5.50 -5.11
N MET A 155 19.17 4.34 -4.75
CA MET A 155 18.47 4.19 -3.47
C MET A 155 19.40 4.24 -2.25
N ALA A 156 20.64 3.82 -2.39
CA ALA A 156 21.61 3.91 -1.29
C ALA A 156 21.82 5.36 -0.84
N GLY A 157 21.92 6.30 -1.79
CA GLY A 157 21.97 7.74 -1.50
C GLY A 157 20.71 8.25 -0.81
N SER A 158 19.54 7.76 -1.21
CA SER A 158 18.27 8.14 -0.58
C SER A 158 18.15 7.62 0.85
N ILE A 159 18.61 6.40 1.11
CA ILE A 159 18.67 5.81 2.45
C ILE A 159 19.63 6.60 3.35
N ALA A 160 20.81 6.95 2.85
CA ALA A 160 21.78 7.76 3.59
C ALA A 160 21.19 9.13 3.95
N LYS A 161 20.53 9.79 3.00
CA LYS A 161 19.87 11.08 3.22
C LYS A 161 18.70 11.00 4.20
N ALA A 162 17.92 9.93 4.17
CA ALA A 162 16.86 9.71 5.16
C ALA A 162 17.42 9.59 6.59
N LYS A 163 18.54 8.88 6.77
CA LYS A 163 19.22 8.77 8.06
C LYS A 163 19.77 10.11 8.54
N GLU A 164 20.40 10.87 7.66
CA GLU A 164 20.89 12.23 7.95
C GLU A 164 19.75 13.13 8.44
N LEU A 165 18.64 13.15 7.73
CA LEU A 165 17.46 13.97 8.10
C LEU A 165 16.85 13.52 9.42
N ARG A 166 16.74 12.20 9.67
CA ARG A 166 16.26 11.68 10.95
C ARG A 166 17.12 12.17 12.11
N ASP A 167 18.43 12.16 11.94
CA ASP A 167 19.37 12.56 13.01
C ASP A 167 19.37 14.09 13.23
N ALA A 168 19.02 14.87 12.20
CA ALA A 168 18.92 16.31 12.25
C ALA A 168 17.57 16.84 12.78
N ILE A 169 16.49 16.07 12.62
CA ILE A 169 15.13 16.50 13.00
C ILE A 169 14.71 15.80 14.30
N PRO A 170 14.59 16.52 15.42
CA PRO A 170 14.20 15.92 16.69
C PRO A 170 12.86 15.19 16.62
N GLY A 171 12.83 13.93 17.05
CA GLY A 171 11.62 13.11 17.06
C GLY A 171 11.20 12.57 15.70
N ALA A 172 11.99 12.73 14.65
CA ALA A 172 11.72 12.13 13.36
C ALA A 172 11.94 10.61 13.36
N VAL A 173 11.09 9.89 12.62
CA VAL A 173 11.07 8.43 12.56
C VAL A 173 11.20 7.95 11.12
N ILE A 174 12.06 6.95 10.89
CA ILE A 174 12.06 6.17 9.64
C ILE A 174 11.31 4.87 9.89
N LEU A 175 10.31 4.55 9.07
CA LEU A 175 9.44 3.38 9.26
C LEU A 175 10.06 2.08 8.74
N GLN A 176 10.95 2.15 7.74
CA GLN A 176 11.77 1.04 7.22
C GLN A 176 10.94 -0.15 6.70
N GLN A 177 10.23 0.04 5.59
CA GLN A 177 9.31 -0.98 5.03
C GLN A 177 9.93 -2.37 4.83
N PHE A 178 11.25 -2.47 4.61
CA PHE A 178 11.94 -3.75 4.38
C PHE A 178 12.23 -4.51 5.68
N GLU A 179 12.45 -3.81 6.78
CA GLU A 179 12.83 -4.39 8.07
C GLU A 179 11.66 -4.41 9.07
N ASN A 180 10.62 -3.60 8.82
CA ASN A 180 9.52 -3.42 9.75
C ASN A 180 8.58 -4.63 9.76
N PRO A 181 8.46 -5.36 10.88
CA PRO A 181 7.59 -6.54 10.95
C PRO A 181 6.11 -6.23 10.75
N SER A 182 5.69 -4.97 10.94
CA SER A 182 4.31 -4.54 10.74
C SER A 182 3.88 -4.65 9.27
N ASN A 183 4.83 -4.63 8.33
CA ASN A 183 4.55 -4.93 6.91
C ASN A 183 3.96 -6.32 6.74
N ALA A 184 4.64 -7.37 7.19
CA ALA A 184 4.11 -8.73 7.09
C ALA A 184 2.89 -8.96 7.98
N LYS A 185 2.84 -8.39 9.19
CA LYS A 185 1.69 -8.47 10.09
C LYS A 185 0.43 -7.86 9.50
N ALA A 186 0.52 -6.74 8.77
CA ALA A 186 -0.60 -6.15 8.06
C ALA A 186 -1.27 -7.16 7.14
N HIS A 187 -0.48 -7.88 6.36
CA HIS A 187 -0.99 -8.89 5.43
C HIS A 187 -1.48 -10.16 6.13
N GLU A 188 -0.86 -10.53 7.24
CA GLU A 188 -1.29 -11.66 8.05
C GLU A 188 -2.69 -11.43 8.64
N HIS A 189 -2.95 -10.23 9.19
CA HIS A 189 -4.18 -9.92 9.89
C HIS A 189 -5.30 -9.38 8.98
N THR A 190 -4.98 -8.97 7.75
CA THR A 190 -5.98 -8.42 6.81
C THR A 190 -6.04 -9.22 5.51
N THR A 191 -5.08 -9.06 4.61
CA THR A 191 -5.10 -9.66 3.26
C THR A 191 -5.26 -11.17 3.29
N GLY A 192 -4.58 -11.86 4.19
CA GLY A 192 -4.65 -13.32 4.32
C GLY A 192 -6.01 -13.78 4.82
N GLU A 193 -6.55 -13.13 5.85
CA GLU A 193 -7.87 -13.43 6.39
C GLU A 193 -8.99 -13.09 5.40
N GLU A 194 -8.87 -11.99 4.65
CA GLU A 194 -9.79 -11.66 3.57
C GLU A 194 -9.79 -12.74 2.48
N ILE A 195 -8.61 -13.18 2.01
CA ILE A 195 -8.51 -14.25 1.02
C ILE A 195 -9.15 -15.55 1.54
N TRP A 196 -8.89 -15.93 2.78
CA TRP A 196 -9.48 -17.12 3.37
C TRP A 196 -11.01 -17.04 3.41
N THR A 197 -11.52 -15.94 3.91
CA THR A 197 -12.98 -15.71 4.05
C THR A 197 -13.65 -15.62 2.69
N ASP A 198 -13.12 -14.80 1.78
CA ASP A 198 -13.72 -14.55 0.47
C ASP A 198 -13.66 -15.77 -0.48
N THR A 199 -12.84 -16.76 -0.16
CA THR A 199 -12.80 -18.06 -0.88
C THR A 199 -13.53 -19.17 -0.16
N ASP A 200 -14.30 -18.90 0.89
CA ASP A 200 -14.94 -19.92 1.77
C ASP A 200 -13.91 -20.97 2.26
N GLY A 201 -12.68 -20.59 2.50
CA GLY A 201 -11.62 -21.50 2.90
C GLY A 201 -11.16 -22.50 1.83
N LYS A 202 -11.52 -22.26 0.55
CA LYS A 202 -11.23 -23.20 -0.55
C LYS A 202 -9.92 -22.89 -1.29
N VAL A 203 -9.18 -21.87 -0.88
CA VAL A 203 -7.88 -21.53 -1.47
C VAL A 203 -6.88 -22.68 -1.25
N THR A 204 -6.27 -23.15 -2.32
CA THR A 204 -5.28 -24.24 -2.28
C THR A 204 -3.88 -23.78 -2.68
N VAL A 205 -3.79 -22.72 -3.48
CA VAL A 205 -2.51 -22.15 -3.92
C VAL A 205 -2.59 -20.63 -3.79
N PHE A 206 -1.58 -20.03 -3.20
CA PHE A 206 -1.40 -18.58 -3.13
C PHE A 206 -0.12 -18.20 -3.89
N VAL A 207 -0.25 -17.25 -4.82
CA VAL A 207 0.86 -16.76 -5.65
C VAL A 207 1.03 -15.27 -5.43
N ALA A 208 2.22 -14.82 -5.09
CA ALA A 208 2.52 -13.41 -4.94
C ALA A 208 3.92 -13.04 -5.44
N GLY A 209 4.02 -11.86 -6.07
CA GLY A 209 5.31 -11.26 -6.39
C GLY A 209 6.03 -10.76 -5.13
N VAL A 210 7.35 -10.86 -5.12
CA VAL A 210 8.19 -10.47 -3.98
C VAL A 210 8.87 -9.13 -4.26
N GLY A 211 8.51 -8.11 -3.47
CA GLY A 211 9.25 -6.86 -3.36
C GLY A 211 9.88 -6.81 -1.97
N THR A 212 9.13 -6.38 -0.96
CA THR A 212 9.59 -6.40 0.46
C THR A 212 9.37 -7.76 1.14
N GLY A 213 8.74 -8.72 0.49
CA GLY A 213 8.35 -10.00 1.08
C GLY A 213 7.11 -9.95 1.98
N GLY A 214 6.64 -8.76 2.36
CA GLY A 214 5.55 -8.59 3.33
C GLY A 214 4.27 -9.32 2.95
N THR A 215 3.82 -9.19 1.71
CA THR A 215 2.59 -9.84 1.23
C THR A 215 2.71 -11.35 1.26
N VAL A 216 3.76 -11.91 0.63
CA VAL A 216 3.90 -13.37 0.55
C VAL A 216 4.05 -13.99 1.94
N CYS A 217 4.85 -13.39 2.82
CA CYS A 217 5.07 -13.90 4.17
C CYS A 217 3.82 -13.76 5.05
N GLY A 218 3.17 -12.59 5.05
CA GLY A 218 2.01 -12.35 5.89
C GLY A 218 0.82 -13.22 5.48
N VAL A 219 0.47 -13.23 4.20
CA VAL A 219 -0.62 -14.08 3.69
C VAL A 219 -0.33 -15.56 3.89
N ALA A 220 0.91 -16.00 3.65
CA ALA A 220 1.30 -17.39 3.90
C ALA A 220 1.08 -17.81 5.37
N ARG A 221 1.45 -16.93 6.32
CA ARG A 221 1.23 -17.19 7.75
C ARG A 221 -0.26 -17.33 8.07
N ALA A 222 -1.10 -16.41 7.58
CA ALA A 222 -2.54 -16.48 7.79
C ALA A 222 -3.15 -17.76 7.19
N LEU A 223 -2.91 -18.00 5.91
CA LEU A 223 -3.49 -19.16 5.22
C LEU A 223 -3.04 -20.50 5.82
N LYS A 224 -1.76 -20.62 6.20
CA LYS A 224 -1.22 -21.84 6.81
C LYS A 224 -1.69 -22.08 8.25
N LYS A 225 -2.16 -21.07 8.96
CA LYS A 225 -2.87 -21.25 10.24
C LYS A 225 -4.22 -21.93 10.05
N HIS A 226 -4.93 -21.59 8.98
CA HIS A 226 -6.21 -22.20 8.65
C HIS A 226 -6.05 -23.57 7.97
N ASN A 227 -5.13 -23.66 7.00
CA ASN A 227 -4.85 -24.90 6.26
C ASN A 227 -3.34 -25.00 5.96
N PRO A 228 -2.59 -25.87 6.65
CA PRO A 228 -1.16 -26.07 6.42
C PRO A 228 -0.79 -26.52 5.01
N ASP A 229 -1.73 -27.14 4.28
CA ASP A 229 -1.52 -27.69 2.94
C ASP A 229 -1.62 -26.64 1.83
N VAL A 230 -1.98 -25.40 2.14
CA VAL A 230 -1.96 -24.32 1.13
C VAL A 230 -0.56 -24.16 0.56
N TYR A 231 -0.45 -24.32 -0.75
CA TYR A 231 0.82 -24.15 -1.45
C TYR A 231 1.09 -22.67 -1.71
N VAL A 232 2.27 -22.18 -1.33
CA VAL A 232 2.65 -20.78 -1.47
C VAL A 232 3.76 -20.63 -2.50
N VAL A 233 3.55 -19.78 -3.49
CA VAL A 233 4.48 -19.50 -4.58
C VAL A 233 4.93 -18.05 -4.49
N ALA A 234 6.23 -17.85 -4.27
CA ALA A 234 6.90 -16.56 -4.39
C ALA A 234 7.37 -16.36 -5.84
N VAL A 235 7.10 -15.21 -6.41
CA VAL A 235 7.47 -14.88 -7.79
C VAL A 235 8.45 -13.72 -7.79
N GLU A 236 9.57 -13.91 -8.45
CA GLU A 236 10.57 -12.87 -8.69
C GLU A 236 10.88 -12.73 -10.20
N PRO A 237 11.48 -11.61 -10.65
CA PRO A 237 11.85 -11.45 -12.04
C PRO A 237 12.95 -12.44 -12.44
N ALA A 238 12.78 -13.15 -13.54
CA ALA A 238 13.78 -14.12 -14.03
C ALA A 238 15.15 -13.48 -14.34
N SER A 239 15.18 -12.17 -14.64
CA SER A 239 16.43 -11.41 -14.83
C SER A 239 17.07 -10.92 -13.53
N SER A 240 16.42 -11.11 -12.37
CA SER A 240 16.92 -10.71 -11.05
C SER A 240 16.49 -11.76 -10.00
N PRO A 241 17.01 -13.01 -10.11
CA PRO A 241 16.54 -14.15 -9.33
C PRO A 241 17.26 -14.22 -7.96
N VAL A 242 17.10 -13.19 -7.15
CA VAL A 242 17.81 -13.04 -5.85
C VAL A 242 17.36 -14.08 -4.83
N LEU A 243 16.07 -14.49 -4.84
CA LEU A 243 15.56 -15.55 -3.95
C LEU A 243 16.15 -16.92 -4.27
N GLU A 244 16.51 -17.15 -5.54
CA GLU A 244 17.17 -18.37 -5.99
C GLU A 244 18.70 -18.31 -5.83
N GLY A 245 19.25 -17.25 -5.21
CA GLY A 245 20.68 -17.06 -4.99
C GLY A 245 21.44 -16.47 -6.19
N GLY A 246 20.73 -15.93 -7.17
CA GLY A 246 21.31 -15.17 -8.28
C GLY A 246 21.61 -13.72 -7.90
N GLU A 247 22.19 -12.99 -8.87
CA GLU A 247 22.50 -11.56 -8.71
C GLU A 247 21.29 -10.68 -9.04
N ASP A 248 21.19 -9.53 -8.36
CA ASP A 248 20.20 -8.51 -8.69
C ASP A 248 20.53 -7.85 -10.04
N ALA A 249 19.51 -7.58 -10.82
CA ALA A 249 19.66 -6.93 -12.13
C ALA A 249 18.45 -6.05 -12.48
N PRO A 250 18.62 -5.05 -13.35
CA PRO A 250 17.54 -4.21 -13.81
C PRO A 250 16.44 -5.01 -14.52
N HIS A 251 15.19 -4.75 -14.19
CA HIS A 251 14.01 -5.36 -14.81
C HIS A 251 12.85 -4.37 -14.93
N ARG A 252 11.84 -4.69 -15.76
CA ARG A 252 10.72 -3.80 -16.06
C ARG A 252 9.52 -3.93 -15.12
N ILE A 253 9.55 -4.85 -14.16
CA ILE A 253 8.42 -5.10 -13.27
C ILE A 253 8.54 -4.18 -12.06
N GLN A 254 7.72 -3.12 -12.01
CA GLN A 254 7.75 -2.18 -10.90
C GLN A 254 7.24 -2.82 -9.60
N GLY A 255 7.93 -2.54 -8.51
CA GLY A 255 7.54 -2.97 -7.16
C GLY A 255 7.90 -4.41 -6.81
N LEU A 256 8.50 -5.16 -7.72
CA LEU A 256 9.17 -6.43 -7.42
C LEU A 256 10.67 -6.16 -7.45
N SER A 257 11.39 -6.62 -6.51
CA SER A 257 12.82 -6.86 -6.44
C SER A 257 13.33 -6.73 -5.00
N LEU A 258 14.30 -7.55 -4.66
CA LEU A 258 15.04 -7.55 -3.39
C LEU A 258 16.31 -6.69 -3.45
N ILE A 259 16.39 -5.73 -4.37
CA ILE A 259 17.59 -4.88 -4.60
C ILE A 259 18.07 -4.15 -3.33
N HIS A 260 17.29 -4.18 -2.25
CA HIS A 260 17.54 -3.38 -1.04
C HIS A 260 17.65 -4.22 0.24
N ILE A 261 17.79 -5.52 0.11
CA ILE A 261 17.99 -6.43 1.25
C ILE A 261 19.46 -6.81 1.35
#